data_3b8633e66264a0c5ea0d2837a6d93940
#
_entry.id   3b8633e66264a0c5ea0d2837a6d93940
#
_cell.length_a   1.000
_cell.length_b   1.000
_cell.length_c   1.000
_cell.angle_alpha   90.00
_cell.angle_beta   90.00
_cell.angle_gamma   90.00
#
_symmetry.space_group_name_H-M   'P 1'
#
loop_
_entity.id
_entity.type
_entity.pdbx_description
1 polymer ?
#
loop_
_entity_poly.entity_id
_entity_poly.type
_entity_poly.pdbx_seq_one_letter_code
_entity_poly.pdbx_strand_id
1 'polypeptide(L)'
;MRSDIFHPEFKAQPWWWEAWTPNNTLSQDPPARTDVVIVGAGYGGLSTALELRRNGVDAVVLERGDFGVGASTRNGGMISGGTNLGKGLGGKSPIAEEFERLKAELMGAGADSLSVLEDIIAREKIDCGLHRNGRFVGAWTPRHYDDMATKVETYNKYANAGAAMVPRERQREMIASDYYFGGMYASRAGHLHPALYYKGLLEAAHRAGAVLSARVEAERLEKTATGWRVLTAKGPIECREVVVATNGYTGDLTPRLKRRVVPVASHIIATEPLPEPAGKLIPEMRAIGDTKRVLTYYRPSPDGTRLIFGGRARFTEIPGELRAQLLHRALVERLPELADIKVTHTWQGNVAFTYDALPHAGELDGLHFVVGCNGSGVSMMPFLGDAVGRSIAGRLHGKLPFAEAALPPIPFYSGKPWFLPVIGGAFRALDYFDERVR
;
A
#
# COMPACT_ATOMS: atom_id res chain seq x y z
N MET A 1 14.72 -15.66 22.38
CA MET A 1 14.83 -14.68 21.28
C MET A 1 16.11 -13.89 21.51
N ARG A 2 16.94 -13.66 20.49
CA ARG A 2 18.22 -12.95 20.63
C ARG A 2 17.96 -11.49 21.01
N SER A 3 18.54 -11.02 22.10
CA SER A 3 18.47 -9.61 22.55
C SER A 3 19.58 -8.74 21.95
N ASP A 4 20.55 -9.37 21.29
CA ASP A 4 21.75 -8.74 20.73
C ASP A 4 21.56 -8.19 19.30
N ILE A 5 20.34 -8.28 18.74
CA ILE A 5 20.01 -7.79 17.40
C ILE A 5 19.74 -6.27 17.32
N PHE A 6 19.60 -5.61 18.46
CA PHE A 6 19.25 -4.19 18.48
C PHE A 6 20.50 -3.31 18.38
N HIS A 7 20.45 -2.34 17.47
CA HIS A 7 21.44 -1.28 17.44
C HIS A 7 21.30 -0.37 18.67
N PRO A 8 22.38 0.23 19.22
CA PRO A 8 22.26 1.18 20.34
C PRO A 8 21.28 2.33 20.10
N GLU A 9 21.15 2.79 18.86
CA GLU A 9 20.20 3.83 18.44
C GLU A 9 18.87 3.28 17.94
N PHE A 10 18.44 2.11 18.41
CA PHE A 10 17.18 1.50 17.98
C PHE A 10 15.96 2.40 18.23
N LYS A 11 15.15 2.59 17.17
CA LYS A 11 13.95 3.42 17.19
C LYS A 11 12.71 2.62 16.75
N ALA A 12 11.60 2.77 17.48
CA ALA A 12 10.30 2.17 17.12
C ALA A 12 9.49 3.11 16.21
N GLN A 13 10.12 3.59 15.14
CA GLN A 13 9.54 4.51 14.14
C GLN A 13 10.06 4.18 12.73
N PRO A 14 9.36 4.65 11.66
CA PRO A 14 9.83 4.48 10.29
C PRO A 14 11.20 5.10 10.05
N TRP A 15 12.10 4.34 9.43
CA TRP A 15 13.38 4.87 8.94
C TRP A 15 13.17 5.98 7.90
N TRP A 16 12.07 5.93 7.16
CA TRP A 16 11.68 6.96 6.20
C TRP A 16 11.56 8.36 6.80
N TRP A 17 11.31 8.45 8.12
CA TRP A 17 11.15 9.71 8.82
C TRP A 17 12.48 10.41 9.15
N GLU A 18 13.60 9.75 8.92
CA GLU A 18 14.91 10.42 8.94
C GLU A 18 15.04 11.43 7.78
N ALA A 19 14.40 11.16 6.62
CA ALA A 19 14.39 12.06 5.47
C ALA A 19 13.26 13.10 5.51
N TRP A 20 12.11 12.73 6.07
CA TRP A 20 10.98 13.63 6.27
C TRP A 20 10.07 13.11 7.38
N THR A 21 9.94 13.90 8.44
CA THR A 21 9.11 13.58 9.60
C THR A 21 7.70 14.14 9.42
N PRO A 22 6.63 13.36 9.73
CA PRO A 22 5.26 13.85 9.78
C PRO A 22 5.14 15.15 10.58
N ASN A 23 4.40 16.12 10.05
CA ASN A 23 4.23 17.43 10.65
C ASN A 23 2.93 18.10 10.18
N ASN A 24 2.66 19.30 10.65
CA ASN A 24 1.49 20.09 10.30
C ASN A 24 1.82 21.48 9.73
N THR A 25 3.02 21.67 9.19
CA THR A 25 3.51 22.99 8.74
C THR A 25 2.68 23.61 7.63
N LEU A 26 2.02 22.80 6.79
CA LEU A 26 1.12 23.25 5.73
C LEU A 26 -0.35 23.31 6.17
N SER A 27 -0.63 23.13 7.47
CA SER A 27 -1.99 23.11 7.97
C SER A 27 -2.60 24.52 7.98
N GLN A 28 -3.85 24.56 7.53
CA GLN A 28 -4.70 25.76 7.53
C GLN A 28 -6.00 25.45 8.27
N ASP A 29 -6.66 26.45 8.84
CA ASP A 29 -8.01 26.26 9.35
C ASP A 29 -8.99 25.99 8.20
N PRO A 30 -9.91 25.02 8.32
CA PRO A 30 -10.86 24.76 7.27
C PRO A 30 -11.87 25.91 7.13
N PRO A 31 -12.29 26.26 5.91
CA PRO A 31 -13.33 27.24 5.69
C PRO A 31 -14.71 26.69 6.10
N ALA A 32 -15.66 27.56 6.40
CA ALA A 32 -17.03 27.16 6.71
C ALA A 32 -17.78 26.54 5.51
N ARG A 33 -17.30 26.75 4.28
CA ARG A 33 -17.89 26.22 3.04
C ARG A 33 -16.82 25.87 2.01
N THR A 34 -17.04 24.78 1.27
CA THR A 34 -16.21 24.34 0.13
C THR A 34 -17.07 23.55 -0.85
N ASP A 35 -16.53 23.18 -2.02
CA ASP A 35 -17.22 22.24 -2.92
C ASP A 35 -17.10 20.79 -2.40
N VAL A 36 -15.88 20.37 -2.02
CA VAL A 36 -15.59 18.99 -1.64
C VAL A 36 -14.80 18.95 -0.33
N VAL A 37 -15.27 18.15 0.63
CA VAL A 37 -14.48 17.74 1.80
C VAL A 37 -13.92 16.35 1.59
N ILE A 38 -12.61 16.20 1.78
CA ILE A 38 -11.89 14.92 1.68
C ILE A 38 -11.45 14.51 3.09
N VAL A 39 -11.88 13.34 3.55
CA VAL A 39 -11.51 12.80 4.87
C VAL A 39 -10.35 11.83 4.71
N GLY A 40 -9.19 12.23 5.24
CA GLY A 40 -7.92 11.50 5.20
C GLY A 40 -6.92 12.08 4.20
N ALA A 41 -5.78 12.54 4.70
CA ALA A 41 -4.67 13.08 3.91
C ALA A 41 -3.65 11.98 3.49
N GLY A 42 -4.10 10.77 3.19
CA GLY A 42 -3.27 9.72 2.58
C GLY A 42 -3.07 9.96 1.08
N TYR A 43 -2.35 9.04 0.41
CA TYR A 43 -2.12 9.13 -1.04
C TYR A 43 -3.41 9.33 -1.85
N GLY A 44 -4.48 8.59 -1.53
CA GLY A 44 -5.76 8.72 -2.23
C GLY A 44 -6.40 10.09 -2.04
N GLY A 45 -6.47 10.57 -0.80
CA GLY A 45 -7.08 11.89 -0.50
C GLY A 45 -6.30 13.05 -1.09
N LEU A 46 -4.97 13.05 -1.00
CA LEU A 46 -4.13 14.10 -1.58
C LEU A 46 -4.18 14.10 -3.11
N SER A 47 -4.22 12.92 -3.75
CA SER A 47 -4.37 12.82 -5.20
C SER A 47 -5.74 13.30 -5.66
N THR A 48 -6.82 12.99 -4.91
CA THR A 48 -8.16 13.53 -5.16
C THR A 48 -8.16 15.06 -5.06
N ALA A 49 -7.58 15.61 -4.00
CA ALA A 49 -7.51 17.06 -3.79
C ALA A 49 -6.74 17.76 -4.92
N LEU A 50 -5.58 17.21 -5.30
CA LEU A 50 -4.75 17.72 -6.39
C LEU A 50 -5.53 17.80 -7.70
N GLU A 51 -6.24 16.73 -8.05
CA GLU A 51 -6.98 16.67 -9.31
C GLU A 51 -8.23 17.56 -9.32
N LEU A 52 -8.95 17.64 -8.20
CA LEU A 52 -10.06 18.60 -8.03
C LEU A 52 -9.59 20.02 -8.25
N ARG A 53 -8.50 20.44 -7.57
CA ARG A 53 -7.96 21.81 -7.68
C ARG A 53 -7.48 22.13 -9.09
N ARG A 54 -6.89 21.19 -9.79
CA ARG A 54 -6.50 21.34 -11.21
C ARG A 54 -7.69 21.59 -12.13
N ASN A 55 -8.86 21.09 -11.75
CA ASN A 55 -10.10 21.29 -12.49
C ASN A 55 -10.98 22.42 -11.93
N GLY A 56 -10.45 23.29 -11.07
CA GLY A 56 -11.12 24.46 -10.53
C GLY A 56 -12.20 24.17 -9.49
N VAL A 57 -12.21 22.98 -8.89
CA VAL A 57 -13.14 22.60 -7.82
C VAL A 57 -12.49 22.83 -6.46
N ASP A 58 -13.15 23.56 -5.56
CA ASP A 58 -12.62 23.84 -4.23
C ASP A 58 -12.61 22.59 -3.35
N ALA A 59 -11.47 22.32 -2.71
CA ALA A 59 -11.25 21.11 -1.93
C ALA A 59 -10.58 21.39 -0.59
N VAL A 60 -11.13 20.80 0.47
CA VAL A 60 -10.57 20.79 1.83
C VAL A 60 -10.23 19.36 2.21
N VAL A 61 -9.00 19.11 2.66
CA VAL A 61 -8.54 17.81 3.16
C VAL A 61 -8.45 17.86 4.68
N LEU A 62 -9.19 16.99 5.36
CA LEU A 62 -9.17 16.85 6.81
C LEU A 62 -8.32 15.65 7.21
N GLU A 63 -7.32 15.86 8.05
CA GLU A 63 -6.49 14.81 8.65
C GLU A 63 -6.56 14.90 10.18
N ARG A 64 -6.90 13.79 10.83
CA ARG A 64 -7.04 13.74 12.30
C ARG A 64 -5.72 13.89 13.06
N GLY A 65 -4.61 13.49 12.44
CA GLY A 65 -3.26 13.60 13.00
C GLY A 65 -2.41 14.64 12.27
N ASP A 66 -1.11 14.55 12.45
CA ASP A 66 -0.17 15.26 11.60
C ASP A 66 -0.16 14.64 10.19
N PHE A 67 0.13 15.43 9.18
CA PHE A 67 0.28 14.92 7.82
C PHE A 67 1.38 13.86 7.77
N GLY A 68 1.04 12.70 7.21
CA GLY A 68 1.99 11.62 7.02
C GLY A 68 2.09 10.60 8.15
N VAL A 69 1.36 10.70 9.25
CA VAL A 69 1.40 9.68 10.33
C VAL A 69 0.81 8.32 9.92
N GLY A 70 0.00 8.28 8.86
CA GLY A 70 -0.67 7.08 8.37
C GLY A 70 0.22 6.15 7.53
N ALA A 71 -0.40 5.16 6.88
CA ALA A 71 0.29 4.13 6.10
C ALA A 71 1.06 4.68 4.89
N SER A 72 0.76 5.88 4.41
CA SER A 72 1.39 6.49 3.24
C SER A 72 2.89 6.74 3.43
N THR A 73 3.36 6.96 4.65
CA THR A 73 4.79 7.08 4.97
C THR A 73 5.36 5.87 5.70
N ARG A 74 4.56 4.81 5.88
CA ARG A 74 4.94 3.60 6.63
C ARG A 74 5.08 2.36 5.76
N ASN A 75 4.79 2.46 4.46
CA ASN A 75 4.88 1.31 3.54
C ASN A 75 6.32 1.04 3.10
N GLY A 76 6.54 -0.08 2.39
CA GLY A 76 7.86 -0.46 1.90
C GLY A 76 8.33 0.31 0.65
N GLY A 77 7.51 1.19 0.10
CA GLY A 77 7.83 1.97 -1.11
C GLY A 77 7.84 1.15 -2.40
N MET A 78 7.41 -0.10 -2.40
CA MET A 78 7.41 -0.96 -3.58
C MET A 78 6.22 -0.63 -4.48
N ILE A 79 6.45 -0.59 -5.79
CA ILE A 79 5.44 -0.32 -6.82
C ILE A 79 5.35 -1.48 -7.80
N SER A 80 4.14 -1.76 -8.28
CA SER A 80 3.88 -2.77 -9.31
C SER A 80 2.55 -2.47 -10.00
N GLY A 81 2.47 -2.76 -11.29
CA GLY A 81 1.27 -2.57 -12.08
C GLY A 81 0.43 -3.85 -12.17
N GLY A 82 -0.63 -3.97 -11.39
CA GLY A 82 -1.67 -5.00 -11.55
C GLY A 82 -1.34 -6.45 -11.17
N THR A 83 -0.07 -6.82 -10.99
CA THR A 83 0.33 -8.23 -10.73
C THR A 83 -0.05 -8.77 -9.34
N ASN A 84 -0.52 -7.93 -8.45
CA ASN A 84 -0.98 -8.32 -7.11
C ASN A 84 -2.51 -8.37 -6.99
N LEU A 85 -3.26 -7.97 -8.03
CA LEU A 85 -4.72 -7.94 -8.01
C LEU A 85 -5.29 -9.36 -7.96
N GLY A 86 -6.32 -9.56 -7.16
CA GLY A 86 -6.96 -10.86 -6.98
C GLY A 86 -6.06 -11.93 -6.33
N LYS A 87 -4.92 -11.55 -5.74
CA LYS A 87 -4.02 -12.49 -5.07
C LYS A 87 -4.74 -13.17 -3.91
N GLY A 88 -4.85 -14.49 -3.97
CA GLY A 88 -5.56 -15.29 -2.96
C GLY A 88 -6.99 -15.65 -3.37
N LEU A 89 -7.52 -15.09 -4.45
CA LEU A 89 -8.76 -15.56 -5.05
C LEU A 89 -8.44 -16.85 -5.84
N GLY A 90 -8.80 -17.95 -5.26
CA GLY A 90 -8.66 -19.27 -5.89
C GLY A 90 -9.92 -20.11 -5.68
N GLY A 91 -10.13 -21.13 -6.53
CA GLY A 91 -11.27 -22.01 -6.45
C GLY A 91 -12.53 -21.50 -7.15
N LYS A 92 -13.61 -22.25 -6.96
CA LYS A 92 -14.94 -21.91 -7.51
C LYS A 92 -15.73 -21.13 -6.45
N SER A 93 -15.79 -19.83 -6.58
CA SER A 93 -16.62 -18.96 -5.78
C SER A 93 -17.17 -17.83 -6.66
N PRO A 94 -18.33 -17.23 -6.33
CA PRO A 94 -18.86 -16.10 -7.09
C PRO A 94 -17.87 -14.95 -7.25
N ILE A 95 -17.01 -14.72 -6.25
CA ILE A 95 -15.99 -13.68 -6.29
C ILE A 95 -14.86 -14.04 -7.28
N ALA A 96 -14.42 -15.30 -7.30
CA ALA A 96 -13.42 -15.77 -8.25
C ALA A 96 -13.96 -15.74 -9.69
N GLU A 97 -15.20 -16.12 -9.91
CA GLU A 97 -15.88 -16.04 -11.21
C GLU A 97 -16.01 -14.59 -11.68
N GLU A 98 -16.39 -13.67 -10.81
CA GLU A 98 -16.47 -12.24 -11.10
C GLU A 98 -15.08 -11.66 -11.44
N PHE A 99 -14.04 -12.03 -10.70
CA PHE A 99 -12.69 -11.63 -11.00
C PHE A 99 -12.24 -12.13 -12.39
N GLU A 100 -12.52 -13.39 -12.74
CA GLU A 100 -12.18 -13.93 -14.07
C GLU A 100 -12.91 -13.17 -15.18
N ARG A 101 -14.19 -12.81 -14.98
CA ARG A 101 -14.97 -12.01 -15.93
C ARG A 101 -14.37 -10.63 -16.18
N LEU A 102 -13.91 -9.96 -15.12
CA LEU A 102 -13.37 -8.60 -15.16
C LEU A 102 -11.84 -8.55 -15.29
N LYS A 103 -11.17 -9.68 -15.34
CA LYS A 103 -9.71 -9.81 -15.20
C LYS A 103 -8.91 -8.88 -16.13
N ALA A 104 -9.30 -8.80 -17.39
CA ALA A 104 -8.59 -7.97 -18.37
C ALA A 104 -8.68 -6.48 -18.00
N GLU A 105 -9.87 -6.01 -17.62
CA GLU A 105 -10.11 -4.63 -17.20
C GLU A 105 -9.39 -4.30 -15.90
N LEU A 106 -9.55 -5.16 -14.87
CA LEU A 106 -8.94 -4.95 -13.57
C LEU A 106 -7.41 -4.95 -13.62
N MET A 107 -6.83 -5.85 -14.40
CA MET A 107 -5.37 -5.92 -14.56
C MET A 107 -4.84 -4.76 -15.42
N GLY A 108 -5.58 -4.34 -16.43
CA GLY A 108 -5.29 -3.12 -17.22
C GLY A 108 -5.29 -1.88 -16.34
N ALA A 109 -6.34 -1.66 -15.55
CA ALA A 109 -6.42 -0.57 -14.58
C ALA A 109 -5.27 -0.63 -13.56
N GLY A 110 -4.86 -1.84 -13.15
CA GLY A 110 -3.67 -2.03 -12.32
C GLY A 110 -2.39 -1.57 -13.00
N ALA A 111 -2.22 -1.83 -14.29
CA ALA A 111 -1.09 -1.36 -15.08
C ALA A 111 -1.10 0.17 -15.22
N ASP A 112 -2.28 0.76 -15.44
CA ASP A 112 -2.47 2.21 -15.55
C ASP A 112 -2.13 2.91 -14.23
N SER A 113 -2.35 2.27 -13.07
CA SER A 113 -2.00 2.84 -11.77
C SER A 113 -0.52 3.19 -11.64
N LEU A 114 0.36 2.41 -12.27
CA LEU A 114 1.79 2.69 -12.29
C LEU A 114 2.10 3.90 -13.18
N SER A 115 1.48 3.97 -14.37
CA SER A 115 1.65 5.10 -15.29
C SER A 115 1.17 6.42 -14.66
N VAL A 116 0.01 6.41 -14.00
CA VAL A 116 -0.52 7.61 -13.31
C VAL A 116 0.39 8.04 -12.16
N LEU A 117 0.94 7.09 -11.38
CA LEU A 117 1.92 7.41 -10.35
C LEU A 117 3.14 8.13 -10.94
N GLU A 118 3.68 7.62 -12.04
CA GLU A 118 4.85 8.18 -12.73
C GLU A 118 4.56 9.55 -13.32
N ASP A 119 3.36 9.74 -13.88
CA ASP A 119 2.90 11.03 -14.40
C ASP A 119 2.75 12.07 -13.29
N ILE A 120 2.24 11.68 -12.12
CA ILE A 120 2.17 12.59 -10.96
C ILE A 120 3.58 12.98 -10.52
N ILE A 121 4.51 12.01 -10.37
CA ILE A 121 5.89 12.26 -9.97
C ILE A 121 6.58 13.21 -10.95
N ALA A 122 6.46 12.97 -12.26
CA ALA A 122 7.09 13.77 -13.28
C ALA A 122 6.50 15.19 -13.37
N ARG A 123 5.17 15.30 -13.41
CA ARG A 123 4.45 16.56 -13.55
C ARG A 123 4.63 17.47 -12.34
N GLU A 124 4.62 16.91 -11.13
CA GLU A 124 4.83 17.67 -9.89
C GLU A 124 6.30 17.79 -9.50
N LYS A 125 7.21 17.19 -10.29
CA LYS A 125 8.66 17.20 -10.05
C LYS A 125 9.01 16.67 -8.65
N ILE A 126 8.38 15.57 -8.26
CA ILE A 126 8.59 14.98 -6.93
C ILE A 126 9.89 14.20 -6.91
N ASP A 127 10.86 14.67 -6.15
CA ASP A 127 12.10 13.92 -5.89
C ASP A 127 11.86 12.92 -4.76
N CYS A 128 11.60 11.67 -5.14
CA CYS A 128 11.31 10.58 -4.21
C CYS A 128 12.17 9.33 -4.45
N GLY A 129 13.28 9.46 -5.17
CA GLY A 129 14.16 8.34 -5.47
C GLY A 129 13.41 7.19 -6.16
N LEU A 130 12.69 7.50 -7.24
CA LEU A 130 11.97 6.48 -8.02
C LEU A 130 12.96 5.60 -8.80
N HIS A 131 12.95 4.31 -8.51
CA HIS A 131 13.72 3.28 -9.21
C HIS A 131 12.78 2.35 -9.99
N ARG A 132 13.06 2.16 -11.28
CA ARG A 132 12.34 1.27 -12.21
C ARG A 132 13.19 0.06 -12.58
N ASN A 133 13.66 -0.65 -11.57
CA ASN A 133 14.61 -1.76 -11.67
C ASN A 133 13.95 -3.14 -11.55
N GLY A 134 12.62 -3.17 -11.65
CA GLY A 134 11.84 -4.39 -11.61
C GLY A 134 11.64 -4.96 -10.20
N ARG A 135 10.97 -6.11 -10.18
CA ARG A 135 10.70 -6.87 -8.97
C ARG A 135 10.90 -8.36 -9.23
N PHE A 136 11.57 -9.03 -8.31
CA PHE A 136 11.64 -10.49 -8.28
C PHE A 136 10.73 -11.03 -7.19
N VAL A 137 9.92 -12.04 -7.54
CA VAL A 137 9.09 -12.80 -6.60
C VAL A 137 9.63 -14.21 -6.54
N GLY A 138 10.35 -14.54 -5.48
CA GLY A 138 10.96 -15.86 -5.29
C GLY A 138 9.90 -16.93 -4.98
N ALA A 139 9.99 -18.06 -5.66
CA ALA A 139 9.18 -19.22 -5.40
C ALA A 139 9.69 -19.94 -4.14
N TRP A 140 8.83 -20.08 -3.14
CA TRP A 140 9.23 -20.75 -1.91
C TRP A 140 9.29 -22.26 -2.01
N THR A 141 8.54 -22.84 -2.96
CA THR A 141 8.56 -24.29 -3.28
C THR A 141 8.61 -24.47 -4.80
N PRO A 142 9.03 -25.66 -5.31
CA PRO A 142 8.95 -25.98 -6.74
C PRO A 142 7.53 -25.82 -7.30
N ARG A 143 6.51 -26.27 -6.57
CA ARG A 143 5.11 -26.10 -6.95
C ARG A 143 4.72 -24.63 -7.12
N HIS A 144 5.20 -23.75 -6.23
CA HIS A 144 4.94 -22.32 -6.37
C HIS A 144 5.62 -21.72 -7.62
N TYR A 145 6.76 -22.26 -8.05
CA TYR A 145 7.41 -21.89 -9.30
C TYR A 145 6.51 -22.24 -10.49
N ASP A 146 6.02 -23.50 -10.54
CA ASP A 146 5.13 -23.94 -11.61
C ASP A 146 3.81 -23.15 -11.63
N ASP A 147 3.20 -22.90 -10.46
CA ASP A 147 1.99 -22.07 -10.32
C ASP A 147 2.22 -20.62 -10.81
N MET A 148 3.41 -20.07 -10.66
CA MET A 148 3.74 -18.74 -11.20
C MET A 148 3.92 -18.79 -12.72
N ALA A 149 4.55 -19.83 -13.25
CA ALA A 149 4.78 -19.98 -14.69
C ALA A 149 3.47 -19.93 -15.48
N THR A 150 2.39 -20.51 -14.96
CA THR A 150 1.05 -20.47 -15.59
C THR A 150 0.46 -19.05 -15.70
N LYS A 151 0.98 -18.08 -14.94
CA LYS A 151 0.43 -16.70 -14.86
C LYS A 151 1.20 -15.70 -15.73
N VAL A 152 2.39 -16.03 -16.20
CA VAL A 152 3.28 -15.14 -16.93
C VAL A 152 2.60 -14.54 -18.16
N GLU A 153 1.97 -15.39 -18.98
CA GLU A 153 1.27 -14.93 -20.18
C GLU A 153 0.13 -13.96 -19.84
N THR A 154 -0.67 -14.29 -18.82
CA THR A 154 -1.76 -13.44 -18.32
C THR A 154 -1.25 -12.08 -17.84
N TYR A 155 -0.17 -12.05 -17.07
CA TYR A 155 0.43 -10.79 -16.61
C TYR A 155 0.98 -9.94 -17.75
N ASN A 156 1.61 -10.56 -18.73
CA ASN A 156 2.11 -9.84 -19.90
C ASN A 156 0.98 -9.30 -20.78
N LYS A 157 -0.05 -10.13 -21.01
CA LYS A 157 -1.19 -9.77 -21.85
C LYS A 157 -2.05 -8.65 -21.25
N TYR A 158 -2.38 -8.73 -19.98
CA TYR A 158 -3.38 -7.83 -19.37
C TYR A 158 -2.77 -6.72 -18.50
N ALA A 159 -1.63 -6.97 -17.85
CA ALA A 159 -0.97 -5.99 -16.99
C ALA A 159 0.32 -5.41 -17.61
N ASN A 160 0.69 -5.81 -18.83
CA ASN A 160 1.94 -5.39 -19.48
C ASN A 160 3.14 -5.44 -18.50
N ALA A 161 3.25 -6.53 -17.75
CA ALA A 161 4.14 -6.61 -16.60
C ALA A 161 5.62 -6.78 -16.98
N GLY A 162 5.92 -7.18 -18.23
CA GLY A 162 7.27 -7.61 -18.64
C GLY A 162 7.75 -8.78 -17.78
N ALA A 163 6.82 -9.74 -17.51
CA ALA A 163 7.07 -10.86 -16.64
C ALA A 163 7.82 -11.99 -17.35
N ALA A 164 8.81 -12.58 -16.68
CA ALA A 164 9.55 -13.75 -17.14
C ALA A 164 9.90 -14.65 -15.95
N MET A 165 9.93 -15.97 -16.19
CA MET A 165 10.43 -16.90 -15.17
C MET A 165 11.95 -16.89 -15.12
N VAL A 166 12.48 -16.96 -13.91
CA VAL A 166 13.90 -17.07 -13.61
C VAL A 166 14.10 -18.43 -12.95
N PRO A 167 14.77 -19.38 -13.60
CA PRO A 167 15.00 -20.70 -13.04
C PRO A 167 15.98 -20.64 -11.86
N ARG A 168 15.99 -21.70 -11.04
CA ARG A 168 16.77 -21.74 -9.80
C ARG A 168 18.26 -21.53 -10.03
N GLU A 169 18.80 -22.03 -11.13
CA GLU A 169 20.21 -21.91 -11.50
C GLU A 169 20.63 -20.46 -11.76
N ARG A 170 19.66 -19.61 -12.13
CA ARG A 170 19.88 -18.18 -12.42
C ARG A 170 19.36 -17.25 -11.33
N GLN A 171 18.79 -17.76 -10.24
CA GLN A 171 18.18 -16.89 -9.22
C GLN A 171 19.18 -15.92 -8.56
N ARG A 172 20.49 -16.29 -8.54
CA ARG A 172 21.53 -15.40 -8.01
C ARG A 172 21.77 -14.14 -8.86
N GLU A 173 21.24 -14.08 -10.08
CA GLU A 173 21.17 -12.85 -10.87
C GLU A 173 20.13 -11.85 -10.30
N MET A 174 19.20 -12.34 -9.46
CA MET A 174 18.13 -11.55 -8.84
C MET A 174 18.41 -11.26 -7.37
N ILE A 175 18.93 -12.24 -6.65
CA ILE A 175 19.22 -12.17 -5.22
C ILE A 175 20.32 -13.18 -4.86
N ALA A 176 21.30 -12.77 -4.07
CA ALA A 176 22.37 -13.64 -3.58
C ALA A 176 21.89 -14.57 -2.45
N SER A 177 20.94 -15.44 -2.77
CA SER A 177 20.32 -16.36 -1.80
C SER A 177 19.94 -17.68 -2.49
N ASP A 178 20.08 -18.78 -1.77
CA ASP A 178 19.61 -20.10 -2.21
C ASP A 178 18.26 -20.48 -1.57
N TYR A 179 17.63 -19.54 -0.88
CA TYR A 179 16.36 -19.74 -0.17
C TYR A 179 15.21 -20.10 -1.09
N TYR A 180 15.20 -19.63 -2.34
CA TYR A 180 14.11 -19.79 -3.29
C TYR A 180 14.36 -20.93 -4.31
N PHE A 181 13.32 -21.33 -5.01
CA PHE A 181 13.35 -22.28 -6.12
C PHE A 181 13.17 -21.57 -7.46
N GLY A 182 14.03 -20.55 -7.74
CA GLY A 182 13.78 -19.64 -8.83
C GLY A 182 12.63 -18.68 -8.49
N GLY A 183 11.97 -18.13 -9.51
CA GLY A 183 10.87 -17.20 -9.31
C GLY A 183 10.45 -16.48 -10.57
N MET A 184 9.67 -15.42 -10.42
CA MET A 184 9.21 -14.57 -11.51
C MET A 184 9.80 -13.17 -11.35
N TYR A 185 10.44 -12.68 -12.39
CA TYR A 185 10.83 -11.28 -12.53
C TYR A 185 9.76 -10.52 -13.30
N ALA A 186 9.42 -9.32 -12.87
CA ALA A 186 8.54 -8.39 -13.58
C ALA A 186 9.29 -7.06 -13.75
N SER A 187 9.58 -6.68 -15.01
CA SER A 187 10.37 -5.48 -15.31
C SER A 187 9.58 -4.19 -15.04
N ARG A 188 8.26 -4.23 -15.19
CA ARG A 188 7.38 -3.08 -14.96
C ARG A 188 6.95 -2.99 -13.50
N ALA A 189 7.96 -2.85 -12.65
CA ALA A 189 7.86 -2.69 -11.20
C ALA A 189 9.08 -1.91 -10.70
N GLY A 190 9.10 -1.58 -9.42
CA GLY A 190 10.21 -0.84 -8.83
C GLY A 190 9.93 -0.42 -7.40
N HIS A 191 10.53 0.69 -7.00
CA HIS A 191 10.32 1.25 -5.67
C HIS A 191 10.67 2.74 -5.62
N LEU A 192 10.21 3.39 -4.56
CA LEU A 192 10.47 4.80 -4.25
C LEU A 192 10.61 5.01 -2.74
N HIS A 193 11.00 6.21 -2.33
CA HIS A 193 11.02 6.61 -0.93
C HIS A 193 9.62 7.13 -0.50
N PRO A 194 8.85 6.37 0.30
CA PRO A 194 7.44 6.68 0.53
C PRO A 194 7.19 8.00 1.26
N ALA A 195 8.07 8.40 2.20
CA ALA A 195 7.88 9.68 2.89
C ALA A 195 8.20 10.88 2.00
N LEU A 196 9.21 10.79 1.11
CA LEU A 196 9.51 11.85 0.15
C LEU A 196 8.44 11.95 -0.94
N TYR A 197 7.91 10.83 -1.42
CA TYR A 197 6.77 10.84 -2.32
C TYR A 197 5.54 11.47 -1.67
N TYR A 198 5.24 11.12 -0.42
CA TYR A 198 4.15 11.72 0.34
C TYR A 198 4.32 13.22 0.50
N LYS A 199 5.52 13.67 0.91
CA LYS A 199 5.87 15.09 1.02
C LYS A 199 5.59 15.82 -0.28
N GLY A 200 6.11 15.31 -1.40
CA GLY A 200 5.93 15.95 -2.71
C GLY A 200 4.47 16.03 -3.14
N LEU A 201 3.67 14.99 -2.88
CA LEU A 201 2.24 14.97 -3.17
C LEU A 201 1.44 15.95 -2.27
N LEU A 202 1.79 16.04 -0.98
CA LEU A 202 1.22 17.00 -0.03
C LEU A 202 1.48 18.43 -0.49
N GLU A 203 2.73 18.74 -0.83
CA GLU A 203 3.14 20.05 -1.35
C GLU A 203 2.47 20.37 -2.70
N ALA A 204 2.30 19.37 -3.57
CA ALA A 204 1.61 19.55 -4.85
C ALA A 204 0.13 19.92 -4.65
N ALA A 205 -0.58 19.20 -3.77
CA ALA A 205 -1.97 19.52 -3.44
C ALA A 205 -2.10 20.93 -2.84
N HIS A 206 -1.18 21.32 -1.95
CA HIS A 206 -1.12 22.68 -1.39
C HIS A 206 -0.87 23.74 -2.47
N ARG A 207 0.14 23.55 -3.33
CA ARG A 207 0.43 24.47 -4.44
C ARG A 207 -0.73 24.63 -5.41
N ALA A 208 -1.52 23.56 -5.63
CA ALA A 208 -2.73 23.62 -6.44
C ALA A 208 -3.88 24.39 -5.77
N GLY A 209 -3.73 24.79 -4.50
CA GLY A 209 -4.71 25.57 -3.75
C GLY A 209 -5.70 24.71 -2.94
N ALA A 210 -5.41 23.45 -2.66
CA ALA A 210 -6.20 22.68 -1.70
C ALA A 210 -5.98 23.21 -0.28
N VAL A 211 -7.04 23.37 0.49
CA VAL A 211 -6.94 23.68 1.92
C VAL A 211 -6.65 22.37 2.66
N LEU A 212 -5.51 22.30 3.33
CA LEU A 212 -5.05 21.15 4.07
C LEU A 212 -5.17 21.41 5.58
N SER A 213 -5.93 20.61 6.31
CA SER A 213 -6.21 20.79 7.73
C SER A 213 -5.77 19.56 8.53
N ALA A 214 -4.57 19.64 9.14
CA ALA A 214 -4.07 18.62 10.06
C ALA A 214 -4.63 18.82 11.48
N ARG A 215 -4.71 17.72 12.24
CA ARG A 215 -5.30 17.67 13.58
C ARG A 215 -6.75 18.15 13.61
N VAL A 216 -7.46 17.94 12.49
CA VAL A 216 -8.88 18.22 12.34
C VAL A 216 -9.59 16.93 11.94
N GLU A 217 -10.26 16.31 12.89
CA GLU A 217 -11.05 15.11 12.67
C GLU A 217 -12.44 15.46 12.16
N ALA A 218 -12.90 14.72 11.12
CA ALA A 218 -14.32 14.72 10.75
C ALA A 218 -15.06 13.82 11.74
N GLU A 219 -15.86 14.41 12.63
CA GLU A 219 -16.52 13.72 13.74
C GLU A 219 -17.87 13.13 13.32
N ARG A 220 -18.60 13.85 12.45
CA ARG A 220 -19.91 13.42 11.97
C ARG A 220 -20.20 14.01 10.59
N LEU A 221 -20.94 13.23 9.79
CA LEU A 221 -21.45 13.63 8.47
C LEU A 221 -22.96 13.73 8.53
N GLU A 222 -23.51 14.88 8.20
CA GLU A 222 -24.94 15.16 8.17
C GLU A 222 -25.35 15.49 6.74
N LYS A 223 -26.32 14.74 6.18
CA LYS A 223 -26.86 15.03 4.87
C LYS A 223 -27.77 16.25 4.93
N THR A 224 -27.61 17.17 3.99
CA THR A 224 -28.42 18.39 3.87
C THR A 224 -29.25 18.34 2.58
N ALA A 225 -30.08 19.34 2.34
CA ALA A 225 -30.84 19.42 1.10
C ALA A 225 -29.96 19.61 -0.16
N THR A 226 -28.76 20.18 -0.01
CA THR A 226 -27.88 20.54 -1.13
C THR A 226 -26.50 19.87 -1.09
N GLY A 227 -26.30 18.90 -0.20
CA GLY A 227 -25.03 18.22 -0.03
C GLY A 227 -24.82 17.70 1.38
N TRP A 228 -23.76 18.13 2.05
CA TRP A 228 -23.32 17.61 3.34
C TRP A 228 -22.87 18.73 4.29
N ARG A 229 -23.03 18.46 5.57
CA ARG A 229 -22.40 19.20 6.66
C ARG A 229 -21.45 18.28 7.39
N VAL A 230 -20.16 18.60 7.37
CA VAL A 230 -19.10 17.87 8.08
C VAL A 230 -18.82 18.57 9.40
N LEU A 231 -19.05 17.87 10.52
CA LEU A 231 -18.80 18.43 11.85
C LEU A 231 -17.37 18.13 12.27
N THR A 232 -16.69 19.15 12.77
CA THR A 232 -15.32 19.09 13.30
C THR A 232 -15.21 19.95 14.57
N ALA A 233 -14.16 19.71 15.38
CA ALA A 233 -13.87 20.57 16.53
C ALA A 233 -13.57 22.05 16.16
N LYS A 234 -13.29 22.34 14.88
CA LYS A 234 -13.08 23.69 14.33
C LYS A 234 -14.38 24.35 13.83
N GLY A 235 -15.50 23.66 13.95
CA GLY A 235 -16.81 24.08 13.45
C GLY A 235 -17.28 23.24 12.27
N PRO A 236 -18.54 23.47 11.83
CA PRO A 236 -19.13 22.76 10.71
C PRO A 236 -18.60 23.28 9.36
N ILE A 237 -18.47 22.38 8.39
CA ILE A 237 -18.11 22.71 7.02
C ILE A 237 -19.25 22.26 6.10
N GLU A 238 -19.85 23.20 5.39
CA GLU A 238 -20.87 22.92 4.37
C GLU A 238 -20.17 22.58 3.04
N CYS A 239 -20.57 21.46 2.38
CA CYS A 239 -20.00 21.06 1.10
C CYS A 239 -21.03 20.36 0.22
N ARG A 240 -20.75 20.29 -1.08
CA ARG A 240 -21.59 19.53 -2.02
C ARG A 240 -21.30 18.05 -1.94
N GLU A 241 -20.01 17.68 -1.88
CA GLU A 241 -19.55 16.28 -1.93
C GLU A 241 -18.59 15.99 -0.78
N VAL A 242 -18.56 14.73 -0.37
CA VAL A 242 -17.59 14.19 0.60
C VAL A 242 -16.88 12.99 -0.01
N VAL A 243 -15.56 12.96 0.12
CA VAL A 243 -14.72 11.82 -0.26
C VAL A 243 -14.10 11.20 0.97
N VAL A 244 -14.31 9.89 1.18
CA VAL A 244 -13.72 9.12 2.28
C VAL A 244 -12.49 8.38 1.76
N ALA A 245 -11.29 8.84 2.14
CA ALA A 245 -9.99 8.31 1.72
C ALA A 245 -9.18 7.74 2.90
N THR A 246 -9.88 7.20 3.90
CA THR A 246 -9.28 6.72 5.16
C THR A 246 -8.68 5.32 5.07
N ASN A 247 -8.97 4.55 4.01
CA ASN A 247 -8.40 3.25 3.70
C ASN A 247 -8.33 2.31 4.92
N GLY A 248 -7.14 1.87 5.35
CA GLY A 248 -6.93 0.98 6.50
C GLY A 248 -7.24 1.63 7.87
N TYR A 249 -7.63 2.89 7.89
CA TYR A 249 -8.02 3.65 9.10
C TYR A 249 -9.50 4.05 9.10
N THR A 250 -10.30 3.43 8.23
CA THR A 250 -11.76 3.65 8.16
C THR A 250 -12.42 3.25 9.48
N GLY A 251 -13.08 4.23 10.12
CA GLY A 251 -13.67 4.13 11.45
C GLY A 251 -15.19 4.30 11.46
N ASP A 252 -15.70 4.71 12.64
CA ASP A 252 -17.13 4.82 12.90
C ASP A 252 -17.80 6.04 12.22
N LEU A 253 -17.03 6.95 11.63
CA LEU A 253 -17.55 8.01 10.77
C LEU A 253 -18.39 7.43 9.60
N THR A 254 -17.96 6.26 9.08
CA THR A 254 -18.63 5.58 7.97
C THR A 254 -18.82 4.09 8.28
N PRO A 255 -19.80 3.72 9.16
CA PRO A 255 -19.98 2.36 9.66
C PRO A 255 -20.24 1.32 8.57
N ARG A 256 -20.91 1.69 7.48
CA ARG A 256 -21.16 0.79 6.35
C ARG A 256 -19.87 0.49 5.58
N LEU A 257 -19.00 1.48 5.36
CA LEU A 257 -17.72 1.29 4.71
C LEU A 257 -16.74 0.52 5.61
N LYS A 258 -16.72 0.82 6.92
CA LYS A 258 -15.93 0.11 7.94
C LYS A 258 -16.11 -1.41 7.89
N ARG A 259 -17.34 -1.90 7.65
CA ARG A 259 -17.64 -3.34 7.55
C ARG A 259 -17.17 -4.00 6.24
N ARG A 260 -16.54 -3.26 5.35
CA ARG A 260 -16.04 -3.71 4.04
C ARG A 260 -14.53 -3.70 3.94
N VAL A 261 -13.85 -3.15 4.95
CA VAL A 261 -12.39 -2.96 4.94
C VAL A 261 -11.78 -3.52 6.21
N VAL A 262 -10.89 -4.51 6.08
CA VAL A 262 -10.14 -5.10 7.20
C VAL A 262 -8.78 -4.46 7.30
N PRO A 263 -8.44 -3.77 8.39
CA PRO A 263 -7.07 -3.33 8.64
C PRO A 263 -6.22 -4.53 9.06
N VAL A 264 -5.16 -4.80 8.29
CA VAL A 264 -4.17 -5.84 8.58
C VAL A 264 -2.83 -5.18 8.81
N ALA A 265 -2.22 -5.42 9.96
CA ALA A 265 -0.91 -4.87 10.27
C ALA A 265 0.17 -5.48 9.37
N SER A 266 0.97 -4.63 8.75
CA SER A 266 2.21 -4.97 8.06
C SER A 266 3.38 -4.37 8.81
N HIS A 267 4.45 -5.14 8.98
CA HIS A 267 5.58 -4.83 9.83
C HIS A 267 6.84 -4.67 9.01
N ILE A 268 7.71 -3.74 9.39
CA ILE A 268 8.95 -3.47 8.67
C ILE A 268 10.08 -3.23 9.68
N ILE A 269 11.30 -3.60 9.29
CA ILE A 269 12.55 -3.22 9.93
C ILE A 269 13.49 -2.57 8.92
N ALA A 270 14.39 -1.73 9.41
CA ALA A 270 15.58 -1.29 8.70
C ALA A 270 16.83 -1.77 9.44
N THR A 271 17.80 -2.29 8.69
CA THR A 271 19.08 -2.70 9.26
C THR A 271 19.98 -1.49 9.55
N GLU A 272 21.04 -1.69 10.28
CA GLU A 272 22.22 -0.81 10.21
C GLU A 272 22.81 -0.82 8.80
N PRO A 273 23.78 0.06 8.48
CA PRO A 273 24.49 -0.02 7.20
C PRO A 273 25.05 -1.42 6.95
N LEU A 274 24.85 -1.90 5.73
CA LEU A 274 25.34 -3.19 5.30
C LEU A 274 26.89 -3.17 5.25
N PRO A 275 27.56 -4.28 5.57
CA PRO A 275 29.03 -4.36 5.49
C PRO A 275 29.53 -4.25 4.05
N GLU A 276 28.70 -4.59 3.08
CA GLU A 276 28.97 -4.54 1.64
C GLU A 276 27.84 -3.82 0.91
N PRO A 277 28.11 -3.20 -0.25
CA PRO A 277 27.04 -2.57 -1.04
C PRO A 277 25.87 -3.49 -1.30
N ALA A 278 24.65 -3.00 -1.11
CA ALA A 278 23.43 -3.80 -1.23
C ALA A 278 23.28 -4.49 -2.60
N GLY A 279 23.89 -3.96 -3.66
CA GLY A 279 23.94 -4.58 -4.99
C GLY A 279 24.62 -5.95 -5.02
N LYS A 280 25.49 -6.29 -4.03
CA LYS A 280 26.04 -7.64 -3.89
C LYS A 280 25.00 -8.64 -3.39
N LEU A 281 24.05 -8.19 -2.55
CA LEU A 281 22.96 -9.01 -2.03
C LEU A 281 21.78 -9.04 -3.02
N ILE A 282 21.45 -7.90 -3.59
CA ILE A 282 20.31 -7.71 -4.51
C ILE A 282 20.82 -6.94 -5.74
N PRO A 283 21.23 -7.65 -6.80
CA PRO A 283 21.68 -7.02 -8.03
C PRO A 283 20.64 -6.03 -8.57
N GLU A 284 21.14 -4.89 -9.11
CA GLU A 284 20.33 -3.77 -9.59
C GLU A 284 19.36 -3.17 -8.54
N MET A 285 19.57 -3.45 -7.25
CA MET A 285 18.77 -2.86 -6.18
C MET A 285 17.26 -3.16 -6.30
N ARG A 286 16.89 -4.32 -6.84
CA ARG A 286 15.49 -4.69 -7.12
C ARG A 286 14.65 -4.82 -5.86
N ALA A 287 13.34 -4.72 -6.03
CA ALA A 287 12.38 -5.13 -5.03
C ALA A 287 12.22 -6.67 -5.03
N ILE A 288 12.25 -7.29 -3.86
CA ILE A 288 12.11 -8.72 -3.67
C ILE A 288 10.81 -9.01 -2.91
N GLY A 289 10.12 -10.06 -3.29
CA GLY A 289 9.00 -10.63 -2.53
C GLY A 289 9.07 -12.14 -2.57
N ASP A 290 8.13 -12.81 -1.88
CA ASP A 290 8.02 -14.26 -1.96
C ASP A 290 6.56 -14.74 -2.11
N THR A 291 6.41 -16.05 -2.33
CA THR A 291 5.12 -16.71 -2.53
C THR A 291 4.52 -17.28 -1.26
N LYS A 292 5.15 -17.12 -0.09
CA LYS A 292 4.56 -17.57 1.18
C LYS A 292 3.25 -16.84 1.47
N ARG A 293 2.32 -17.50 2.18
CA ARG A 293 1.09 -16.84 2.66
C ARG A 293 1.41 -15.82 3.73
N VAL A 294 2.33 -16.15 4.65
CA VAL A 294 2.95 -15.19 5.56
C VAL A 294 4.12 -14.54 4.80
N LEU A 295 3.75 -13.75 3.79
CA LEU A 295 4.69 -13.18 2.85
C LEU A 295 5.72 -12.27 3.51
N THR A 296 6.92 -12.24 2.91
CA THR A 296 7.91 -11.19 3.16
C THR A 296 8.18 -10.41 1.88
N TYR A 297 8.63 -9.20 2.07
CA TYR A 297 9.07 -8.32 0.99
C TYR A 297 10.22 -7.46 1.49
N TYR A 298 11.20 -7.22 0.64
CA TYR A 298 12.37 -6.43 1.02
C TYR A 298 13.06 -5.82 -0.18
N ARG A 299 13.86 -4.83 0.09
CA ARG A 299 14.66 -4.13 -0.89
C ARG A 299 15.79 -3.35 -0.20
N PRO A 300 16.82 -2.94 -0.91
CA PRO A 300 17.75 -1.95 -0.42
C PRO A 300 17.06 -0.60 -0.13
N SER A 301 17.60 0.17 0.78
CA SER A 301 17.28 1.59 0.92
C SER A 301 17.61 2.34 -0.38
N PRO A 302 17.02 3.53 -0.65
CA PRO A 302 17.29 4.27 -1.89
C PRO A 302 18.77 4.59 -2.11
N ASP A 303 19.52 4.80 -1.03
CA ASP A 303 20.98 5.04 -1.04
C ASP A 303 21.81 3.75 -1.11
N GLY A 304 21.19 2.57 -1.10
CA GLY A 304 21.86 1.27 -1.15
C GLY A 304 22.65 0.89 0.10
N THR A 305 22.51 1.64 1.19
CA THR A 305 23.33 1.39 2.39
C THR A 305 22.73 0.39 3.36
N ARG A 306 21.43 0.15 3.31
CA ARG A 306 20.68 -0.66 4.28
C ARG A 306 19.71 -1.61 3.57
N LEU A 307 19.22 -2.59 4.31
CA LEU A 307 18.09 -3.41 3.87
C LEU A 307 16.81 -2.99 4.62
N ILE A 308 15.76 -2.74 3.85
CA ILE A 308 14.40 -2.53 4.34
C ILE A 308 13.65 -3.85 4.18
N PHE A 309 13.31 -4.49 5.29
CA PHE A 309 12.71 -5.82 5.28
C PHE A 309 11.33 -5.79 5.96
N GLY A 310 10.31 -6.20 5.25
CA GLY A 310 8.93 -6.19 5.73
C GLY A 310 8.23 -7.54 5.59
N GLY A 311 7.13 -7.69 6.30
CA GLY A 311 6.32 -8.89 6.23
C GLY A 311 5.12 -8.87 7.18
N ARG A 312 4.34 -9.94 7.12
CA ARG A 312 3.23 -10.17 8.05
C ARG A 312 3.67 -10.99 9.25
N ALA A 313 4.61 -10.45 10.08
CA ALA A 313 5.10 -11.14 11.28
C ALA A 313 3.92 -11.60 12.17
N ARG A 314 2.90 -10.75 12.27
CA ARG A 314 1.55 -11.05 12.76
C ARG A 314 0.54 -10.33 11.87
N PHE A 315 -0.76 -10.62 11.99
CA PHE A 315 -1.82 -9.91 11.24
C PHE A 315 -2.37 -8.72 12.03
N THR A 316 -1.97 -8.60 13.30
CA THR A 316 -2.36 -7.56 14.24
C THR A 316 -1.13 -6.76 14.67
N GLU A 317 -1.36 -5.61 15.29
CA GLU A 317 -0.29 -4.82 15.89
C GLU A 317 0.41 -5.58 17.03
N ILE A 318 1.72 -5.42 17.13
CA ILE A 318 2.57 -6.04 18.15
C ILE A 318 3.66 -5.08 18.62
N PRO A 319 4.22 -5.30 19.84
CA PRO A 319 5.33 -4.50 20.35
C PRO A 319 6.53 -4.44 19.40
N GLY A 320 7.25 -3.32 19.42
CA GLY A 320 8.35 -3.06 18.51
C GLY A 320 9.46 -4.10 18.56
N GLU A 321 9.92 -4.45 19.75
CA GLU A 321 10.98 -5.44 19.94
C GLU A 321 10.60 -6.83 19.40
N LEU A 322 9.40 -7.31 19.73
CA LEU A 322 8.90 -8.59 19.22
C LEU A 322 8.82 -8.57 17.68
N ARG A 323 8.36 -7.46 17.11
CA ARG A 323 8.30 -7.25 15.67
C ARG A 323 9.67 -7.33 15.03
N ALA A 324 10.65 -6.63 15.59
CA ALA A 324 12.02 -6.63 15.10
C ALA A 324 12.64 -8.03 15.15
N GLN A 325 12.47 -8.76 16.26
CA GLN A 325 12.98 -10.13 16.42
C GLN A 325 12.38 -11.09 15.40
N LEU A 326 11.05 -11.03 15.16
CA LEU A 326 10.39 -11.90 14.19
C LEU A 326 10.85 -11.62 12.76
N LEU A 327 10.98 -10.34 12.39
CA LEU A 327 11.42 -9.97 11.05
C LEU A 327 12.92 -10.21 10.84
N HIS A 328 13.77 -9.96 11.84
CA HIS A 328 15.19 -10.28 11.77
C HIS A 328 15.42 -11.78 11.55
N ARG A 329 14.69 -12.63 12.29
CA ARG A 329 14.74 -14.08 12.05
C ARG A 329 14.38 -14.44 10.61
N ALA A 330 13.28 -13.87 10.09
CA ALA A 330 12.85 -14.12 8.72
C ALA A 330 13.85 -13.58 7.68
N LEU A 331 14.56 -12.49 7.97
CA LEU A 331 15.64 -11.96 7.15
C LEU A 331 16.82 -12.94 7.09
N VAL A 332 17.26 -13.43 8.25
CA VAL A 332 18.40 -14.36 8.35
C VAL A 332 18.09 -15.71 7.67
N GLU A 333 16.86 -16.18 7.72
CA GLU A 333 16.43 -17.37 6.97
C GLU A 333 16.68 -17.24 5.45
N ARG A 334 16.63 -16.03 4.91
CA ARG A 334 16.80 -15.72 3.48
C ARG A 334 18.21 -15.29 3.11
N LEU A 335 18.86 -14.61 4.02
CA LEU A 335 20.19 -14.03 3.87
C LEU A 335 21.01 -14.36 5.13
N PRO A 336 21.50 -15.61 5.25
CA PRO A 336 22.24 -16.09 6.45
C PRO A 336 23.49 -15.28 6.77
N GLU A 337 24.11 -14.67 5.76
CA GLU A 337 25.27 -13.79 5.89
C GLU A 337 24.98 -12.52 6.72
N LEU A 338 23.70 -12.19 6.91
CA LEU A 338 23.24 -11.06 7.73
C LEU A 338 22.86 -11.48 9.16
N ALA A 339 23.33 -12.64 9.65
CA ALA A 339 22.93 -13.16 10.96
C ALA A 339 23.25 -12.21 12.14
N ASP A 340 24.30 -11.44 12.03
CA ASP A 340 24.76 -10.52 13.08
C ASP A 340 24.39 -9.05 12.82
N ILE A 341 23.70 -8.76 11.70
CA ILE A 341 23.25 -7.40 11.35
C ILE A 341 22.31 -6.85 12.42
N LYS A 342 22.49 -5.59 12.84
CA LYS A 342 21.63 -4.95 13.82
C LYS A 342 20.42 -4.29 13.17
N VAL A 343 19.32 -4.26 13.91
CA VAL A 343 18.11 -3.52 13.55
C VAL A 343 18.17 -2.13 14.15
N THR A 344 18.10 -1.10 13.32
CA THR A 344 18.09 0.30 13.77
C THR A 344 16.67 0.84 13.90
N HIS A 345 15.74 0.41 13.05
CA HIS A 345 14.37 0.90 13.07
C HIS A 345 13.36 -0.25 12.91
N THR A 346 12.20 -0.07 13.52
CA THR A 346 11.05 -0.94 13.31
C THR A 346 9.75 -0.17 13.37
N TRP A 347 8.82 -0.50 12.49
CA TRP A 347 7.51 0.14 12.45
C TRP A 347 6.44 -0.79 11.86
N GLN A 348 5.22 -0.31 11.91
CA GLN A 348 4.06 -0.98 11.31
C GLN A 348 3.11 0.05 10.71
N GLY A 349 2.23 -0.41 9.82
CA GLY A 349 1.15 0.35 9.24
C GLY A 349 0.01 -0.58 8.82
N ASN A 350 -1.20 -0.04 8.74
CA ASN A 350 -2.37 -0.82 8.39
C ASN A 350 -2.56 -0.86 6.87
N VAL A 351 -2.62 -2.07 6.32
CA VAL A 351 -3.02 -2.35 4.95
C VAL A 351 -4.52 -2.65 4.95
N ALA A 352 -5.27 -1.99 4.09
CA ALA A 352 -6.69 -2.24 3.91
C ALA A 352 -6.92 -3.43 3.00
N PHE A 353 -7.59 -4.46 3.50
CA PHE A 353 -8.05 -5.61 2.72
C PHE A 353 -9.56 -5.57 2.55
N THR A 354 -10.01 -5.89 1.36
CA THR A 354 -11.41 -6.11 0.99
C THR A 354 -11.67 -7.62 0.88
N TYR A 355 -12.93 -8.01 0.88
CA TYR A 355 -13.29 -9.42 0.82
C TYR A 355 -12.92 -10.07 -0.52
N ASP A 356 -12.98 -9.32 -1.59
CA ASP A 356 -12.64 -9.72 -2.96
C ASP A 356 -11.17 -9.49 -3.35
N ALA A 357 -10.35 -9.02 -2.41
CA ALA A 357 -8.94 -8.68 -2.63
C ALA A 357 -8.69 -7.65 -3.77
N LEU A 358 -9.67 -6.78 -4.04
CA LEU A 358 -9.60 -5.71 -5.03
C LEU A 358 -9.61 -4.33 -4.38
N PRO A 359 -8.95 -3.34 -4.98
CA PRO A 359 -9.13 -1.94 -4.62
C PRO A 359 -10.48 -1.44 -5.14
N HIS A 360 -11.06 -0.43 -4.47
CA HIS A 360 -12.36 0.11 -4.85
C HIS A 360 -12.38 1.63 -4.78
N ALA A 361 -13.02 2.23 -5.77
CA ALA A 361 -13.48 3.60 -5.78
C ALA A 361 -14.93 3.64 -6.26
N GLY A 362 -15.73 4.51 -5.67
CA GLY A 362 -17.16 4.59 -6.00
C GLY A 362 -17.92 5.47 -5.05
N GLU A 363 -19.21 5.22 -4.96
CA GLU A 363 -20.14 5.92 -4.09
C GLU A 363 -20.90 4.92 -3.19
N LEU A 364 -21.04 5.25 -1.92
CA LEU A 364 -21.84 4.51 -0.94
C LEU A 364 -22.57 5.52 -0.05
N ASP A 365 -23.91 5.45 -0.04
CA ASP A 365 -24.77 6.35 0.72
C ASP A 365 -24.64 7.85 0.34
N GLY A 366 -24.24 8.14 -0.90
CA GLY A 366 -23.95 9.49 -1.37
C GLY A 366 -22.58 10.02 -0.96
N LEU A 367 -21.71 9.17 -0.44
CA LEU A 367 -20.32 9.50 -0.12
C LEU A 367 -19.38 8.83 -1.14
N HIS A 368 -18.53 9.59 -1.77
CA HIS A 368 -17.44 9.03 -2.57
C HIS A 368 -16.41 8.35 -1.67
N PHE A 369 -15.77 7.31 -2.15
CA PHE A 369 -14.73 6.62 -1.37
C PHE A 369 -13.58 6.10 -2.24
N VAL A 370 -12.42 5.96 -1.60
CA VAL A 370 -11.22 5.31 -2.12
C VAL A 370 -10.65 4.40 -1.04
N VAL A 371 -10.79 3.07 -1.20
CA VAL A 371 -10.41 2.09 -0.18
C VAL A 371 -9.88 0.78 -0.76
N GLY A 372 -9.29 -0.07 0.08
CA GLY A 372 -8.95 -1.43 -0.27
C GLY A 372 -7.67 -1.56 -1.08
N CYS A 373 -6.56 -0.99 -0.61
CA CYS A 373 -5.28 -1.07 -1.34
C CYS A 373 -4.71 -2.48 -1.50
N ASN A 374 -5.12 -3.46 -0.70
CA ASN A 374 -4.70 -4.87 -0.71
C ASN A 374 -3.16 -5.06 -0.86
N GLY A 375 -2.37 -4.10 -0.35
CA GLY A 375 -0.91 -4.12 -0.42
C GLY A 375 -0.29 -3.43 -1.65
N SER A 376 -1.09 -2.87 -2.56
CA SER A 376 -0.62 -2.14 -3.75
C SER A 376 -0.82 -0.62 -3.64
N GLY A 377 -0.92 -0.08 -2.42
CA GLY A 377 -1.37 1.28 -2.15
C GLY A 377 -0.52 2.40 -2.70
N VAL A 378 0.77 2.18 -2.98
CA VAL A 378 1.67 3.25 -3.44
C VAL A 378 1.28 3.74 -4.84
N SER A 379 0.91 2.86 -5.75
CA SER A 379 0.42 3.23 -7.09
C SER A 379 -1.11 3.31 -7.14
N MET A 380 -1.80 2.38 -6.49
CA MET A 380 -3.24 2.22 -6.62
C MET A 380 -4.03 3.35 -5.95
N MET A 381 -3.63 3.80 -4.76
CA MET A 381 -4.38 4.85 -4.07
C MET A 381 -4.31 6.22 -4.77
N PRO A 382 -3.15 6.69 -5.26
CA PRO A 382 -3.10 7.88 -6.09
C PRO A 382 -3.94 7.77 -7.37
N PHE A 383 -3.88 6.63 -8.06
CA PHE A 383 -4.66 6.36 -9.26
C PHE A 383 -6.17 6.45 -9.03
N LEU A 384 -6.68 5.80 -7.99
CA LEU A 384 -8.10 5.87 -7.65
C LEU A 384 -8.50 7.27 -7.17
N GLY A 385 -7.63 7.94 -6.42
CA GLY A 385 -7.88 9.31 -5.97
C GLY A 385 -7.95 10.30 -7.14
N ASP A 386 -7.06 10.18 -8.11
CA ASP A 386 -7.08 10.96 -9.36
C ASP A 386 -8.39 10.73 -10.13
N ALA A 387 -8.79 9.45 -10.29
CA ALA A 387 -10.03 9.10 -10.99
C ALA A 387 -11.29 9.64 -10.28
N VAL A 388 -11.36 9.56 -8.95
CA VAL A 388 -12.47 10.14 -8.17
C VAL A 388 -12.48 11.66 -8.30
N GLY A 389 -11.33 12.32 -8.24
CA GLY A 389 -11.21 13.77 -8.45
C GLY A 389 -11.73 14.18 -9.81
N ARG A 390 -11.34 13.48 -10.88
CA ARG A 390 -11.84 13.73 -12.24
C ARG A 390 -13.34 13.46 -12.37
N SER A 391 -13.83 12.40 -11.72
CA SER A 391 -15.26 12.07 -11.75
C SER A 391 -16.10 13.19 -11.14
N ILE A 392 -15.75 13.67 -9.96
CA ILE A 392 -16.45 14.78 -9.28
C ILE A 392 -16.36 16.08 -10.10
N ALA A 393 -15.23 16.34 -10.75
CA ALA A 393 -15.05 17.50 -11.62
C ALA A 393 -15.71 17.38 -12.99
N GLY A 394 -16.39 16.25 -13.31
CA GLY A 394 -16.99 16.00 -14.62
C GLY A 394 -15.97 15.86 -15.76
N ARG A 395 -14.76 15.41 -15.46
CA ARG A 395 -13.64 15.27 -16.40
C ARG A 395 -13.18 13.83 -16.60
N LEU A 396 -13.85 12.88 -15.98
CA LEU A 396 -13.55 11.46 -16.18
C LEU A 396 -14.18 10.99 -17.50
N HIS A 397 -13.36 10.46 -18.41
CA HIS A 397 -13.82 9.78 -19.59
C HIS A 397 -14.03 8.30 -19.27
N GLY A 398 -15.26 7.81 -19.41
CA GLY A 398 -15.60 6.42 -19.10
C GLY A 398 -16.04 6.21 -17.64
N LYS A 399 -15.84 4.98 -17.15
CA LYS A 399 -16.22 4.57 -15.79
C LYS A 399 -15.06 4.77 -14.81
N LEU A 400 -15.40 4.91 -13.52
CA LEU A 400 -14.38 4.82 -12.46
C LEU A 400 -13.68 3.45 -12.53
N PRO A 401 -12.35 3.40 -12.36
CA PRO A 401 -11.63 2.14 -12.25
C PRO A 401 -12.21 1.30 -11.10
N PHE A 402 -12.36 0.00 -11.32
CA PHE A 402 -12.95 -0.95 -10.36
C PHE A 402 -14.41 -0.68 -9.98
N ALA A 403 -15.14 0.21 -10.68
CA ALA A 403 -16.52 0.54 -10.35
C ALA A 403 -17.49 -0.65 -10.55
N GLU A 404 -17.18 -1.57 -11.45
CA GLU A 404 -18.00 -2.77 -11.70
C GLU A 404 -17.75 -3.89 -10.68
N ALA A 405 -16.63 -3.83 -9.94
CA ALA A 405 -16.35 -4.78 -8.88
C ALA A 405 -17.22 -4.44 -7.65
N ALA A 406 -18.03 -5.39 -7.24
CA ALA A 406 -18.84 -5.22 -6.03
C ALA A 406 -17.92 -5.08 -4.81
N LEU A 407 -18.22 -4.14 -3.91
CA LEU A 407 -17.57 -4.02 -2.60
C LEU A 407 -18.49 -4.67 -1.54
N PRO A 408 -18.49 -6.00 -1.37
CA PRO A 408 -19.39 -6.67 -0.45
C PRO A 408 -18.99 -6.43 1.01
N PRO A 409 -19.97 -6.40 1.94
CA PRO A 409 -19.64 -6.44 3.36
C PRO A 409 -19.04 -7.80 3.71
N ILE A 410 -18.07 -7.78 4.64
CA ILE A 410 -17.42 -9.00 5.09
C ILE A 410 -18.35 -9.71 6.09
N PRO A 411 -18.69 -11.00 5.87
CA PRO A 411 -19.58 -11.74 6.75
C PRO A 411 -19.09 -11.74 8.20
N PHE A 412 -20.01 -11.55 9.15
CA PHE A 412 -19.73 -11.54 10.61
C PHE A 412 -18.67 -10.52 11.08
N TYR A 413 -18.36 -9.51 10.25
CA TYR A 413 -17.40 -8.47 10.55
C TYR A 413 -18.11 -7.14 10.88
N SER A 414 -17.91 -6.67 12.11
CA SER A 414 -18.48 -5.41 12.62
C SER A 414 -17.48 -4.24 12.63
N GLY A 415 -16.29 -4.42 12.04
CA GLY A 415 -15.20 -3.45 12.07
C GLY A 415 -14.10 -3.76 13.10
N LYS A 416 -14.25 -4.84 13.89
CA LYS A 416 -13.18 -5.39 14.74
C LYS A 416 -12.72 -6.73 14.14
N PRO A 417 -11.49 -6.84 13.63
CA PRO A 417 -11.02 -8.03 12.89
C PRO A 417 -10.60 -9.17 13.83
N TRP A 418 -11.54 -9.68 14.63
CA TRP A 418 -11.35 -10.73 15.62
C TRP A 418 -10.79 -12.04 15.04
N PHE A 419 -11.04 -12.29 13.79
CA PHE A 419 -10.63 -13.52 13.07
C PHE A 419 -9.15 -13.50 12.60
N LEU A 420 -8.47 -12.36 12.58
CA LEU A 420 -7.09 -12.24 12.07
C LEU A 420 -6.08 -13.17 12.78
N PRO A 421 -6.11 -13.37 14.10
CA PRO A 421 -5.23 -14.34 14.76
C PRO A 421 -5.44 -15.77 14.26
N VAL A 422 -6.70 -16.15 13.99
CA VAL A 422 -7.06 -17.48 13.48
C VAL A 422 -6.56 -17.66 12.06
N ILE A 423 -6.83 -16.71 11.16
CA ILE A 423 -6.34 -16.72 9.78
C ILE A 423 -4.81 -16.74 9.76
N GLY A 424 -4.15 -15.94 10.58
CA GLY A 424 -2.70 -15.93 10.68
C GLY A 424 -2.13 -17.26 11.20
N GLY A 425 -2.85 -17.95 12.09
CA GLY A 425 -2.53 -19.32 12.53
C GLY A 425 -2.64 -20.33 11.41
N ALA A 426 -3.76 -20.31 10.70
CA ALA A 426 -4.01 -21.19 9.56
C ALA A 426 -2.96 -21.00 8.44
N PHE A 427 -2.62 -19.76 8.08
CA PHE A 427 -1.61 -19.50 7.06
C PHE A 427 -0.22 -20.02 7.46
N ARG A 428 0.18 -19.86 8.74
CA ARG A 428 1.45 -20.45 9.22
C ARG A 428 1.44 -21.98 9.18
N ALA A 429 0.31 -22.60 9.53
CA ALA A 429 0.18 -24.05 9.44
C ALA A 429 0.29 -24.54 7.98
N LEU A 430 -0.39 -23.87 7.05
CA LEU A 430 -0.31 -24.19 5.62
C LEU A 430 1.11 -23.99 5.08
N ASP A 431 1.79 -22.90 5.41
CA ASP A 431 3.18 -22.67 5.04
C ASP A 431 4.08 -23.79 5.61
N TYR A 432 3.85 -24.24 6.84
CA TYR A 432 4.60 -25.34 7.45
C TYR A 432 4.39 -26.68 6.73
N PHE A 433 3.17 -26.97 6.26
CA PHE A 433 2.92 -28.17 5.45
C PHE A 433 3.58 -28.07 4.07
N ASP A 434 3.54 -26.93 3.42
CA ASP A 434 4.22 -26.72 2.14
C ASP A 434 5.76 -26.88 2.29
N GLU A 435 6.33 -26.54 3.45
CA GLU A 435 7.75 -26.72 3.74
C GLU A 435 8.19 -28.20 3.77
N ARG A 436 7.31 -29.09 4.20
CA ARG A 436 7.62 -30.55 4.25
C ARG A 436 7.65 -31.21 2.88
N VAL A 437 7.12 -30.56 1.86
CA VAL A 437 7.11 -31.01 0.46
C VAL A 437 8.09 -30.20 -0.39
N ARG A 438 8.91 -29.37 0.24
CA ARG A 438 9.95 -28.49 -0.35
C ARG A 438 11.29 -29.27 -0.68
#